data_f6d4b4930e91b156ad687af9a958af1b
#
_entry.id   f6d4b4930e91b156ad687af9a958af1b
#
_cell.length_a   1.000
_cell.length_b   1.000
_cell.length_c   1.000
_cell.angle_alpha   90.00
_cell.angle_beta   90.00
_cell.angle_gamma   90.00
#
_symmetry.space_group_name_H-M   'P 1'
#
loop_
_entity.id
_entity.type
_entity.pdbx_description
1 polymer ?
#
loop_
_entity_poly.entity_id
_entity_poly.type
_entity_poly.pdbx_seq_one_letter_code
_entity_poly.pdbx_strand_id
1 'polypeptide(L)'
;MRPMPAESSGAITPSPFVYEDTASSRAGIDEVSARLAGGTIAIIGLGGTGSETLDLISKTPCERIVLIDGDVVEQHTAWRAPGAMSLDEITAGLPKVEHYSSVYGRMHKGIIAHADYIGPGNFHLLDDVDFVFICLDSIDARASLIPELEARGLPFIDAGLGLRLAEGQVMGQVRVTTSTPTMRGHVHEHSRIPVAGGDDDDLYRSNIQVADLNRLAATLAVIQYKQLRGFYADSEAEYHSVYAIDGNTIINADRL
;
A
#
# COMPACT_ATOMS: atom_id res chain seq x y z
N MET A 1 -22.00 47.73 -10.63
CA MET A 1 -21.05 47.42 -9.55
C MET A 1 -21.05 45.89 -9.41
N ARG A 2 -20.04 45.20 -9.92
CA ARG A 2 -19.89 43.73 -9.82
C ARG A 2 -19.34 43.40 -8.44
N PRO A 3 -19.89 42.42 -7.70
CA PRO A 3 -19.30 42.01 -6.44
C PRO A 3 -17.96 41.30 -6.73
N MET A 4 -16.92 41.73 -6.01
CA MET A 4 -15.63 41.03 -6.00
C MET A 4 -15.80 39.62 -5.39
N PRO A 5 -15.13 38.59 -5.92
CA PRO A 5 -15.10 37.29 -5.28
C PRO A 5 -14.39 37.40 -3.92
N ALA A 6 -15.02 36.81 -2.91
CA ALA A 6 -14.42 36.69 -1.57
C ALA A 6 -13.10 35.88 -1.68
N GLU A 7 -12.03 36.46 -1.18
CA GLU A 7 -10.77 35.75 -0.96
C GLU A 7 -11.06 34.60 0.04
N SER A 8 -11.00 33.39 -0.44
CA SER A 8 -10.95 32.23 0.45
C SER A 8 -9.58 32.26 1.15
N SER A 9 -9.57 32.65 2.41
CA SER A 9 -8.43 32.44 3.31
C SER A 9 -8.28 30.94 3.53
N GLY A 10 -7.70 30.23 2.59
CA GLY A 10 -7.29 28.86 2.76
C GLY A 10 -6.21 28.84 3.84
N ALA A 11 -6.49 28.21 4.97
CA ALA A 11 -5.46 27.88 5.94
C ALA A 11 -4.40 27.07 5.18
N ILE A 12 -3.17 27.60 5.11
CA ILE A 12 -2.05 26.88 4.49
C ILE A 12 -1.77 25.68 5.41
N THR A 13 -2.25 24.52 5.04
CA THR A 13 -1.90 23.28 5.73
C THR A 13 -0.38 23.11 5.59
N PRO A 14 0.38 22.98 6.69
CA PRO A 14 1.84 22.79 6.57
C PRO A 14 2.15 21.59 5.72
N SER A 15 3.13 21.73 4.82
CA SER A 15 3.58 20.61 3.96
C SER A 15 4.01 19.41 4.82
N PRO A 16 3.56 18.19 4.50
CA PRO A 16 3.99 16.99 5.19
C PRO A 16 5.46 16.65 4.91
N PHE A 17 6.06 17.27 3.90
CA PHE A 17 7.44 17.02 3.51
C PHE A 17 8.45 17.83 4.32
N VAL A 18 9.63 17.26 4.53
CA VAL A 18 10.79 17.92 5.15
C VAL A 18 11.38 18.97 4.20
N TYR A 19 11.31 18.73 2.91
CA TYR A 19 11.73 19.64 1.83
C TYR A 19 10.67 19.69 0.73
N GLU A 20 10.69 20.76 -0.06
CA GLU A 20 9.67 21.03 -1.08
C GLU A 20 9.66 19.99 -2.22
N ASP A 21 8.46 19.63 -2.67
CA ASP A 21 8.26 18.86 -3.90
C ASP A 21 8.43 19.79 -5.12
N THR A 22 9.66 19.92 -5.58
CA THR A 22 9.96 20.68 -6.79
C THR A 22 9.71 19.89 -8.08
N ALA A 23 9.42 18.57 -7.98
CA ALA A 23 9.15 17.75 -9.15
C ALA A 23 7.76 18.03 -9.73
N SER A 24 6.75 18.15 -8.88
CA SER A 24 5.37 18.48 -9.29
C SER A 24 5.29 19.86 -9.94
N SER A 25 5.90 20.87 -9.34
CA SER A 25 5.90 22.23 -9.91
C SER A 25 6.70 22.34 -11.22
N ARG A 26 7.84 21.66 -11.33
CA ARG A 26 8.60 21.61 -12.60
C ARG A 26 7.84 20.90 -13.72
N ALA A 27 6.98 19.94 -13.39
CA ALA A 27 6.14 19.23 -14.34
C ALA A 27 4.79 19.94 -14.60
N GLY A 28 4.44 20.98 -13.84
CA GLY A 28 3.16 21.69 -13.95
C GLY A 28 1.97 20.84 -13.50
N ILE A 29 2.15 19.95 -12.51
CA ILE A 29 1.11 19.04 -12.03
C ILE A 29 0.70 19.30 -10.57
N ASP A 30 0.98 20.48 -10.03
CA ASP A 30 0.68 20.84 -8.63
C ASP A 30 -0.80 20.66 -8.28
N GLU A 31 -1.72 21.09 -9.14
CA GLU A 31 -3.16 20.95 -8.92
C GLU A 31 -3.59 19.50 -8.86
N VAL A 32 -3.00 18.64 -9.69
CA VAL A 32 -3.31 17.20 -9.69
C VAL A 32 -2.68 16.53 -8.47
N SER A 33 -1.45 16.91 -8.11
CA SER A 33 -0.76 16.43 -6.91
C SER A 33 -1.53 16.79 -5.63
N ALA A 34 -2.16 17.96 -5.58
CA ALA A 34 -2.98 18.40 -4.45
C ALA A 34 -4.19 17.47 -4.18
N ARG A 35 -4.64 16.66 -5.14
CA ARG A 35 -5.70 15.66 -4.93
C ARG A 35 -5.28 14.52 -4.01
N LEU A 36 -3.98 14.32 -3.86
CA LEU A 36 -3.39 13.33 -2.95
C LEU A 36 -3.11 13.92 -1.55
N ALA A 37 -3.33 15.23 -1.37
CA ALA A 37 -3.03 15.90 -0.11
C ALA A 37 -4.03 15.53 1.00
N GLY A 38 -3.53 15.59 2.22
CA GLY A 38 -4.32 15.29 3.42
C GLY A 38 -4.60 13.80 3.63
N GLY A 39 -5.29 13.51 4.71
CA GLY A 39 -5.67 12.16 5.12
C GLY A 39 -4.53 11.34 5.69
N THR A 40 -4.91 10.25 6.33
CA THR A 40 -4.02 9.29 6.98
C THR A 40 -4.06 7.96 6.22
N ILE A 41 -2.92 7.48 5.78
CA ILE A 41 -2.78 6.20 5.07
C ILE A 41 -2.12 5.19 6.01
N ALA A 42 -2.74 4.03 6.22
CA ALA A 42 -2.10 2.92 6.91
C ALA A 42 -1.47 1.95 5.90
N ILE A 43 -0.27 1.48 6.23
CA ILE A 43 0.40 0.38 5.52
C ILE A 43 0.59 -0.75 6.53
N ILE A 44 -0.10 -1.86 6.31
CA ILE A 44 -0.11 -3.01 7.21
C ILE A 44 0.70 -4.14 6.59
N GLY A 45 1.79 -4.50 7.27
CA GLY A 45 2.84 -5.38 6.76
C GLY A 45 3.92 -4.59 6.00
N LEU A 46 5.17 -4.66 6.47
CA LEU A 46 6.35 -4.00 5.89
C LEU A 46 7.37 -5.02 5.37
N GLY A 47 6.86 -6.10 4.78
CA GLY A 47 7.66 -7.02 3.98
C GLY A 47 8.11 -6.39 2.66
N GLY A 48 8.37 -7.20 1.64
CA GLY A 48 8.79 -6.69 0.34
C GLY A 48 7.79 -5.69 -0.27
N THR A 49 6.52 -6.10 -0.43
CA THR A 49 5.49 -5.23 -1.03
C THR A 49 5.19 -4.00 -0.18
N GLY A 50 5.06 -4.15 1.15
CA GLY A 50 4.71 -3.02 2.01
C GLY A 50 5.81 -1.97 2.12
N SER A 51 7.07 -2.36 2.16
CA SER A 51 8.20 -1.41 2.16
C SER A 51 8.33 -0.66 0.83
N GLU A 52 8.07 -1.31 -0.30
CA GLU A 52 8.01 -0.67 -1.61
C GLU A 52 6.77 0.27 -1.73
N THR A 53 5.63 -0.12 -1.13
CA THR A 53 4.46 0.76 -1.03
C THR A 53 4.79 2.02 -0.22
N LEU A 54 5.49 1.88 0.90
CA LEU A 54 5.95 3.01 1.70
C LEU A 54 6.90 3.93 0.92
N ASP A 55 7.84 3.36 0.15
CA ASP A 55 8.74 4.18 -0.69
C ASP A 55 7.95 5.07 -1.65
N LEU A 56 6.86 4.57 -2.24
CA LEU A 56 6.02 5.32 -3.15
C LEU A 56 5.10 6.32 -2.43
N ILE A 57 4.46 5.90 -1.33
CA ILE A 57 3.51 6.72 -0.58
C ILE A 57 4.20 7.85 0.19
N SER A 58 5.42 7.66 0.69
CA SER A 58 6.21 8.72 1.34
C SER A 58 6.51 9.91 0.42
N LYS A 59 6.34 9.74 -0.88
CA LYS A 59 6.47 10.78 -1.93
C LYS A 59 5.13 11.38 -2.34
N THR A 60 4.06 11.09 -1.62
CA THR A 60 2.74 11.71 -1.82
C THR A 60 2.44 12.70 -0.69
N PRO A 61 1.68 13.78 -0.93
CA PRO A 61 1.41 14.80 0.08
C PRO A 61 0.29 14.40 1.06
N CYS A 62 0.13 13.11 1.39
CA CYS A 62 -0.75 12.69 2.48
C CYS A 62 -0.25 13.27 3.82
N GLU A 63 -1.17 13.48 4.76
CA GLU A 63 -0.82 14.11 6.03
C GLU A 63 -0.01 13.17 6.94
N ARG A 64 -0.49 11.92 7.07
CA ARG A 64 0.12 10.90 7.94
C ARG A 64 0.24 9.55 7.24
N ILE A 65 1.27 8.80 7.61
CA ILE A 65 1.49 7.42 7.18
C ILE A 65 1.67 6.58 8.44
N VAL A 66 0.71 5.70 8.71
CA VAL A 66 0.74 4.77 9.84
C VAL A 66 1.32 3.44 9.38
N LEU A 67 2.41 3.03 9.99
CA LEU A 67 3.11 1.78 9.70
C LEU A 67 2.79 0.76 10.79
N ILE A 68 2.32 -0.43 10.42
CA ILE A 68 2.01 -1.52 11.37
C ILE A 68 2.67 -2.80 10.90
N ASP A 69 3.66 -3.28 11.63
CA ASP A 69 4.38 -4.55 11.38
C ASP A 69 5.09 -4.98 12.66
N GLY A 70 4.93 -6.23 13.08
CA GLY A 70 5.52 -6.77 14.30
C GLY A 70 6.92 -7.38 14.12
N ASP A 71 7.41 -7.50 12.87
CA ASP A 71 8.68 -8.15 12.58
C ASP A 71 9.88 -7.21 12.74
N VAL A 72 11.05 -7.81 12.81
CA VAL A 72 12.35 -7.12 12.77
C VAL A 72 12.98 -7.20 11.38
N VAL A 73 13.96 -6.32 11.14
CA VAL A 73 14.80 -6.38 9.94
C VAL A 73 15.73 -7.59 10.06
N GLU A 74 15.70 -8.42 9.03
CA GLU A 74 16.59 -9.58 8.88
C GLU A 74 17.31 -9.54 7.54
N GLN A 75 18.33 -10.39 7.35
CA GLN A 75 19.12 -10.38 6.12
C GLN A 75 18.27 -10.57 4.85
N HIS A 76 17.27 -11.46 4.89
CA HIS A 76 16.38 -11.68 3.74
C HIS A 76 15.48 -10.47 3.42
N THR A 77 15.24 -9.58 4.39
CA THR A 77 14.49 -8.33 4.19
C THR A 77 15.19 -7.43 3.18
N ALA A 78 16.52 -7.32 3.27
CA ALA A 78 17.32 -6.48 2.39
C ALA A 78 17.23 -6.86 0.90
N TRP A 79 16.99 -8.15 0.60
CA TRP A 79 16.91 -8.66 -0.78
C TRP A 79 15.58 -8.40 -1.47
N ARG A 80 14.58 -7.89 -0.75
CA ARG A 80 13.23 -7.66 -1.27
C ARG A 80 12.65 -6.29 -0.92
N ALA A 81 13.44 -5.46 -0.23
CA ALA A 81 13.08 -4.10 0.18
C ALA A 81 13.69 -3.04 -0.75
N PRO A 82 13.15 -1.82 -0.76
CA PRO A 82 13.72 -0.72 -1.54
C PRO A 82 15.11 -0.30 -1.02
N GLY A 83 15.95 0.14 -1.94
CA GLY A 83 17.30 0.62 -1.62
C GLY A 83 18.31 -0.51 -1.38
N ALA A 84 19.38 -0.18 -0.66
CA ALA A 84 20.42 -1.11 -0.27
C ALA A 84 20.71 -0.94 1.22
N MET A 85 20.34 -1.91 2.02
CA MET A 85 20.63 -1.90 3.45
C MET A 85 22.10 -2.21 3.70
N SER A 86 22.71 -1.46 4.59
CA SER A 86 24.05 -1.76 5.06
C SER A 86 24.07 -2.98 5.99
N LEU A 87 25.24 -3.60 6.16
CA LEU A 87 25.41 -4.72 7.10
C LEU A 87 25.08 -4.29 8.54
N ASP A 88 25.39 -3.05 8.90
CA ASP A 88 25.13 -2.51 10.23
C ASP A 88 23.62 -2.38 10.48
N GLU A 89 22.83 -1.93 9.49
CA GLU A 89 21.37 -1.86 9.57
C GLU A 89 20.74 -3.24 9.74
N ILE A 90 21.22 -4.24 9.00
CA ILE A 90 20.75 -5.63 9.12
C ILE A 90 21.12 -6.20 10.49
N THR A 91 22.36 -5.99 10.94
CA THR A 91 22.86 -6.52 12.21
C THR A 91 22.17 -5.88 13.42
N ALA A 92 21.74 -4.63 13.31
CA ALA A 92 21.01 -3.92 14.35
C ALA A 92 19.68 -4.59 14.69
N GLY A 93 19.05 -5.30 13.74
CA GLY A 93 17.82 -6.06 13.97
C GLY A 93 16.67 -5.23 14.50
N LEU A 94 16.56 -3.97 14.08
CA LEU A 94 15.48 -3.06 14.51
C LEU A 94 14.11 -3.58 14.05
N PRO A 95 13.03 -3.25 14.76
CA PRO A 95 11.68 -3.40 14.20
C PRO A 95 11.60 -2.76 12.82
N LYS A 96 10.98 -3.46 11.85
CA LYS A 96 10.87 -2.95 10.46
C LYS A 96 10.28 -1.55 10.41
N VAL A 97 9.23 -1.31 11.21
CA VAL A 97 8.56 0.00 11.29
C VAL A 97 9.50 1.12 11.77
N GLU A 98 10.40 0.83 12.70
CA GLU A 98 11.37 1.81 13.20
C GLU A 98 12.46 2.10 12.17
N HIS A 99 13.01 1.04 11.54
CA HIS A 99 13.98 1.19 10.47
C HIS A 99 13.43 2.06 9.35
N TYR A 100 12.25 1.71 8.80
CA TYR A 100 11.67 2.47 7.69
C TYR A 100 11.19 3.86 8.09
N SER A 101 10.67 4.04 9.30
CA SER A 101 10.35 5.38 9.81
C SER A 101 11.58 6.27 9.89
N SER A 102 12.74 5.73 10.28
CA SER A 102 14.02 6.46 10.27
C SER A 102 14.46 6.84 8.86
N VAL A 103 14.30 5.94 7.88
CA VAL A 103 14.70 6.19 6.49
C VAL A 103 13.79 7.24 5.84
N TYR A 104 12.48 7.02 5.85
CA TYR A 104 11.52 7.88 5.14
C TYR A 104 11.12 9.13 5.92
N GLY A 105 11.36 9.17 7.23
CA GLY A 105 11.24 10.37 8.06
C GLY A 105 12.18 11.51 7.65
N ARG A 106 13.22 11.19 6.86
CA ARG A 106 14.09 12.21 6.21
C ARG A 106 13.37 12.99 5.13
N MET A 107 12.26 12.49 4.60
CA MET A 107 11.46 13.09 3.53
C MET A 107 10.06 13.48 4.01
N HIS A 108 9.38 12.62 4.78
CA HIS A 108 7.97 12.78 5.18
C HIS A 108 7.84 12.87 6.71
N LYS A 109 7.31 13.99 7.24
CA LYS A 109 7.21 14.27 8.69
C LYS A 109 6.15 13.45 9.41
N GLY A 110 5.12 13.00 8.69
CA GLY A 110 3.91 12.39 9.25
C GLY A 110 3.97 10.88 9.43
N ILE A 111 5.16 10.25 9.50
CA ILE A 111 5.27 8.79 9.65
C ILE A 111 5.13 8.41 11.13
N ILE A 112 4.20 7.48 11.41
CA ILE A 112 3.92 6.93 12.74
C ILE A 112 4.16 5.42 12.68
N ALA A 113 5.00 4.90 13.58
CA ALA A 113 5.43 3.51 13.59
C ALA A 113 4.82 2.75 14.78
N HIS A 114 4.21 1.59 14.50
CA HIS A 114 3.71 0.65 15.51
C HIS A 114 4.35 -0.72 15.28
N ALA A 115 5.28 -1.09 16.16
CA ALA A 115 5.95 -2.39 16.14
C ALA A 115 5.04 -3.46 16.76
N ASP A 116 3.97 -3.81 16.08
CA ASP A 116 2.94 -4.74 16.56
C ASP A 116 2.27 -5.45 15.38
N TYR A 117 1.75 -6.65 15.61
CA TYR A 117 0.92 -7.36 14.66
C TYR A 117 -0.52 -6.88 14.79
N ILE A 118 -1.12 -6.45 13.66
CA ILE A 118 -2.51 -5.99 13.65
C ILE A 118 -3.47 -7.14 14.00
N GLY A 119 -4.42 -6.87 14.86
CA GLY A 119 -5.44 -7.84 15.27
C GLY A 119 -6.51 -7.22 16.16
N PRO A 120 -7.47 -8.02 16.68
CA PRO A 120 -8.60 -7.51 17.48
C PRO A 120 -8.19 -6.70 18.72
N GLY A 121 -6.98 -6.95 19.25
CA GLY A 121 -6.49 -6.22 20.43
C GLY A 121 -6.03 -4.77 20.15
N ASN A 122 -5.75 -4.43 18.90
CA ASN A 122 -5.16 -3.13 18.54
C ASN A 122 -5.80 -2.47 17.30
N PHE A 123 -6.99 -2.88 16.88
CA PHE A 123 -7.71 -2.22 15.77
C PHE A 123 -7.97 -0.71 16.01
N HIS A 124 -7.84 -0.22 17.24
CA HIS A 124 -7.88 1.22 17.54
C HIS A 124 -6.77 2.01 16.83
N LEU A 125 -5.68 1.36 16.39
CA LEU A 125 -4.64 1.99 15.57
C LEU A 125 -5.16 2.49 14.20
N LEU A 126 -6.37 2.05 13.82
CA LEU A 126 -7.05 2.44 12.58
C LEU A 126 -8.10 3.56 12.77
N ASP A 127 -8.28 4.09 13.98
CA ASP A 127 -9.40 5.03 14.27
C ASP A 127 -9.31 6.33 13.46
N ASP A 128 -8.10 6.84 13.21
CA ASP A 128 -7.86 8.07 12.43
C ASP A 128 -7.35 7.80 11.00
N VAL A 129 -7.56 6.59 10.48
CA VAL A 129 -7.10 6.18 9.15
C VAL A 129 -8.19 6.41 8.12
N ASP A 130 -7.81 6.94 6.95
CA ASP A 130 -8.71 7.19 5.82
C ASP A 130 -8.57 6.16 4.70
N PHE A 131 -7.41 5.49 4.62
CA PHE A 131 -7.11 4.50 3.59
C PHE A 131 -6.11 3.46 4.07
N VAL A 132 -6.25 2.20 3.64
CA VAL A 132 -5.38 1.10 4.07
C VAL A 132 -4.76 0.36 2.88
N PHE A 133 -3.45 0.15 2.92
CA PHE A 133 -2.76 -0.85 2.11
C PHE A 133 -2.52 -2.11 2.95
N ILE A 134 -3.06 -3.24 2.50
CA ILE A 134 -2.85 -4.55 3.10
C ILE A 134 -1.72 -5.25 2.33
N CYS A 135 -0.57 -5.42 2.99
CA CYS A 135 0.63 -6.04 2.42
C CYS A 135 1.07 -7.24 3.27
N LEU A 136 0.10 -7.91 3.87
CA LEU A 136 0.30 -9.06 4.73
C LEU A 136 0.52 -10.34 3.90
N ASP A 137 1.28 -11.29 4.43
CA ASP A 137 1.40 -12.66 3.92
C ASP A 137 0.49 -13.64 4.67
N SER A 138 0.06 -13.30 5.90
CA SER A 138 -0.83 -14.14 6.72
C SER A 138 -2.27 -14.08 6.26
N ILE A 139 -2.84 -15.25 5.91
CA ILE A 139 -4.25 -15.44 5.57
C ILE A 139 -5.13 -15.13 6.79
N ASP A 140 -4.74 -15.61 7.98
CA ASP A 140 -5.51 -15.41 9.21
C ASP A 140 -5.60 -13.93 9.61
N ALA A 141 -4.49 -13.19 9.43
CA ALA A 141 -4.48 -11.75 9.68
C ALA A 141 -5.44 -11.00 8.73
N ARG A 142 -5.45 -11.36 7.43
CA ARG A 142 -6.44 -10.81 6.47
C ARG A 142 -7.87 -11.17 6.86
N ALA A 143 -8.11 -12.42 7.26
CA ALA A 143 -9.45 -12.91 7.65
C ALA A 143 -10.03 -12.14 8.84
N SER A 144 -9.20 -11.69 9.78
CA SER A 144 -9.62 -10.86 10.90
C SER A 144 -9.71 -9.37 10.57
N LEU A 145 -8.82 -8.86 9.71
CA LEU A 145 -8.70 -7.44 9.41
C LEU A 145 -9.77 -6.94 8.43
N ILE A 146 -10.04 -7.68 7.34
CA ILE A 146 -10.95 -7.24 6.28
C ILE A 146 -12.36 -6.93 6.80
N PRO A 147 -13.01 -7.81 7.61
CA PRO A 147 -14.32 -7.49 8.17
C PRO A 147 -14.32 -6.23 9.05
N GLU A 148 -13.24 -5.96 9.77
CA GLU A 148 -13.10 -4.75 10.60
C GLU A 148 -12.99 -3.49 9.73
N LEU A 149 -12.20 -3.52 8.65
CA LEU A 149 -12.11 -2.40 7.70
C LEU A 149 -13.47 -2.11 7.04
N GLU A 150 -14.18 -3.15 6.67
CA GLU A 150 -15.51 -3.04 6.07
C GLU A 150 -16.54 -2.48 7.04
N ALA A 151 -16.52 -2.93 8.30
CA ALA A 151 -17.41 -2.43 9.35
C ALA A 151 -17.18 -0.93 9.65
N ARG A 152 -15.92 -0.47 9.55
CA ARG A 152 -15.54 0.94 9.67
C ARG A 152 -15.83 1.75 8.41
N GLY A 153 -16.16 1.12 7.29
CA GLY A 153 -16.31 1.79 6.01
C GLY A 153 -14.98 2.27 5.41
N LEU A 154 -13.85 1.75 5.88
CA LEU A 154 -12.53 2.10 5.38
C LEU A 154 -12.29 1.49 3.99
N PRO A 155 -11.88 2.29 2.99
CA PRO A 155 -11.41 1.77 1.72
C PRO A 155 -10.01 1.17 1.89
N PHE A 156 -9.73 0.09 1.16
CA PHE A 156 -8.43 -0.55 1.19
C PHE A 156 -8.03 -1.16 -0.16
N ILE A 157 -6.74 -1.39 -0.30
CA ILE A 157 -6.15 -2.17 -1.39
C ILE A 157 -5.34 -3.30 -0.76
N ASP A 158 -5.64 -4.54 -1.14
CA ASP A 158 -4.83 -5.72 -0.84
C ASP A 158 -3.93 -6.04 -2.03
N ALA A 159 -2.62 -6.10 -1.78
CA ALA A 159 -1.61 -6.46 -2.77
C ALA A 159 -0.94 -7.78 -2.37
N GLY A 160 -0.99 -8.77 -3.26
CA GLY A 160 -0.49 -10.10 -2.99
C GLY A 160 0.33 -10.68 -4.15
N LEU A 161 1.30 -11.54 -3.80
CA LEU A 161 2.09 -12.35 -4.72
C LEU A 161 1.68 -13.81 -4.58
N GLY A 162 1.31 -14.45 -5.66
CA GLY A 162 1.09 -15.89 -5.75
C GLY A 162 2.17 -16.50 -6.64
N LEU A 163 3.32 -16.85 -6.07
CA LEU A 163 4.48 -17.37 -6.79
C LEU A 163 4.74 -18.83 -6.42
N ARG A 164 5.14 -19.62 -7.43
CA ARG A 164 5.55 -21.02 -7.24
C ARG A 164 6.73 -21.38 -8.10
N LEU A 165 7.48 -22.38 -7.68
CA LEU A 165 8.51 -23.00 -8.50
C LEU A 165 7.87 -24.14 -9.32
N ALA A 166 7.98 -24.08 -10.64
CA ALA A 166 7.52 -25.12 -11.54
C ALA A 166 8.55 -25.33 -12.65
N GLU A 167 8.92 -26.58 -12.90
CA GLU A 167 9.89 -26.96 -13.94
C GLU A 167 11.23 -26.20 -13.86
N GLY A 168 11.66 -25.87 -12.64
CA GLY A 168 12.91 -25.12 -12.39
C GLY A 168 12.82 -23.61 -12.67
N GLN A 169 11.65 -23.07 -12.90
CA GLN A 169 11.38 -21.65 -13.12
C GLN A 169 10.37 -21.12 -12.10
N VAL A 170 10.48 -19.83 -11.74
CA VAL A 170 9.48 -19.15 -10.93
C VAL A 170 8.37 -18.68 -11.86
N MET A 171 7.14 -19.06 -11.56
CA MET A 171 5.94 -18.62 -12.25
C MET A 171 4.87 -18.20 -11.25
N GLY A 172 3.85 -17.51 -11.72
CA GLY A 172 2.71 -17.08 -10.88
C GLY A 172 2.20 -15.71 -11.24
N GLN A 173 1.65 -15.02 -10.22
CA GLN A 173 0.91 -13.80 -10.47
C GLN A 173 1.12 -12.74 -9.37
N VAL A 174 0.96 -11.49 -9.77
CA VAL A 174 0.78 -10.33 -8.89
C VAL A 174 -0.69 -9.96 -8.90
N ARG A 175 -1.30 -9.83 -7.73
CA ARG A 175 -2.71 -9.50 -7.57
C ARG A 175 -2.85 -8.19 -6.81
N VAL A 176 -3.74 -7.31 -7.29
CA VAL A 176 -4.17 -6.09 -6.62
C VAL A 176 -5.69 -6.08 -6.57
N THR A 177 -6.27 -5.99 -5.38
CA THR A 177 -7.71 -5.94 -5.16
C THR A 177 -8.08 -4.72 -4.34
N THR A 178 -8.97 -3.91 -4.85
CA THR A 178 -9.47 -2.69 -4.22
C THR A 178 -10.84 -2.94 -3.61
N SER A 179 -11.08 -2.44 -2.41
CA SER A 179 -12.39 -2.42 -1.76
C SER A 179 -12.71 -1.00 -1.31
N THR A 180 -13.90 -0.54 -1.65
CA THR A 180 -14.44 0.76 -1.20
C THR A 180 -15.84 0.58 -0.63
N PRO A 181 -16.38 1.53 0.14
CA PRO A 181 -17.76 1.44 0.65
C PRO A 181 -18.81 1.23 -0.44
N THR A 182 -18.56 1.68 -1.66
CA THR A 182 -19.48 1.57 -2.80
C THR A 182 -19.23 0.36 -3.68
N MET A 183 -18.06 -0.28 -3.58
CA MET A 183 -17.67 -1.44 -4.39
C MET A 183 -16.82 -2.39 -3.55
N ARG A 184 -17.44 -3.37 -2.90
CA ARG A 184 -16.78 -4.38 -2.06
C ARG A 184 -17.37 -5.79 -2.18
N GLY A 185 -18.57 -5.94 -2.75
CA GLY A 185 -19.22 -7.25 -2.91
C GLY A 185 -18.35 -8.26 -3.62
N HIS A 186 -17.62 -7.83 -4.66
CA HIS A 186 -16.72 -8.68 -5.47
C HIS A 186 -15.61 -9.36 -4.65
N VAL A 187 -15.16 -8.75 -3.53
CA VAL A 187 -14.13 -9.34 -2.66
C VAL A 187 -14.60 -10.69 -2.13
N HIS A 188 -15.86 -10.77 -1.73
CA HIS A 188 -16.48 -11.99 -1.16
C HIS A 188 -17.09 -12.89 -2.23
N GLU A 189 -17.88 -12.32 -3.14
CA GLU A 189 -18.60 -13.06 -4.19
C GLU A 189 -17.65 -13.82 -5.13
N HIS A 190 -16.50 -13.22 -5.43
CA HIS A 190 -15.51 -13.80 -6.32
C HIS A 190 -14.25 -14.30 -5.59
N SER A 191 -14.24 -14.30 -4.25
CA SER A 191 -13.09 -14.73 -3.42
C SER A 191 -11.77 -14.06 -3.86
N ARG A 192 -11.82 -12.74 -4.11
CA ARG A 192 -10.68 -12.01 -4.69
C ARG A 192 -9.48 -11.90 -3.76
N ILE A 193 -9.68 -12.03 -2.46
CA ILE A 193 -8.63 -11.99 -1.44
C ILE A 193 -8.68 -13.30 -0.66
N PRO A 194 -7.57 -14.04 -0.54
CA PRO A 194 -7.51 -15.26 0.26
C PRO A 194 -7.72 -14.95 1.75
N VAL A 195 -8.83 -15.43 2.31
CA VAL A 195 -9.18 -15.30 3.74
C VAL A 195 -9.48 -16.63 4.41
N ALA A 196 -9.48 -17.74 3.64
CA ALA A 196 -9.68 -19.10 4.14
C ALA A 196 -8.81 -20.07 3.33
N GLY A 197 -8.35 -21.15 3.95
CA GLY A 197 -7.54 -22.17 3.28
C GLY A 197 -8.33 -22.95 2.23
N GLY A 198 -8.05 -22.74 0.94
CA GLY A 198 -8.57 -23.47 -0.21
C GLY A 198 -7.44 -24.04 -1.07
N ASP A 199 -7.76 -24.86 -2.08
CA ASP A 199 -6.74 -25.47 -2.97
C ASP A 199 -5.92 -24.45 -3.76
N ASP A 200 -6.47 -23.25 -4.02
CA ASP A 200 -5.73 -22.14 -4.66
C ASP A 200 -4.76 -21.43 -3.70
N ASP A 201 -4.86 -21.68 -2.39
CA ASP A 201 -4.01 -21.07 -1.36
C ASP A 201 -2.56 -21.59 -1.37
N ASP A 202 -2.27 -22.72 -2.01
CA ASP A 202 -0.91 -23.25 -2.09
C ASP A 202 0.04 -22.30 -2.83
N LEU A 203 -0.45 -21.50 -3.75
CA LEU A 203 0.32 -20.44 -4.43
C LEU A 203 0.79 -19.36 -3.47
N TYR A 204 -0.04 -18.99 -2.48
CA TYR A 204 0.28 -17.96 -1.49
C TYR A 204 1.06 -18.50 -0.28
N ARG A 205 1.06 -19.82 -0.06
CA ARG A 205 1.80 -20.49 1.02
C ARG A 205 3.30 -20.63 0.74
N SER A 206 3.71 -20.63 -0.53
CA SER A 206 5.13 -20.84 -0.90
C SER A 206 6.05 -19.70 -0.44
N ASN A 207 5.49 -18.54 -0.08
CA ASN A 207 6.17 -17.32 0.39
C ASN A 207 7.42 -16.94 -0.45
N ILE A 208 7.41 -17.31 -1.74
CA ILE A 208 8.45 -16.86 -2.66
C ILE A 208 8.23 -15.36 -2.88
N GLN A 209 9.24 -14.57 -2.58
CA GLN A 209 9.20 -13.12 -2.79
C GLN A 209 10.50 -12.68 -3.47
N VAL A 210 10.34 -11.93 -4.55
CA VAL A 210 11.45 -11.33 -5.30
C VAL A 210 11.25 -9.83 -5.45
N ALA A 211 12.34 -9.07 -5.43
CA ALA A 211 12.30 -7.62 -5.32
C ALA A 211 11.50 -6.93 -6.42
N ASP A 212 11.67 -7.36 -7.67
CA ASP A 212 10.99 -6.80 -8.84
C ASP A 212 9.47 -6.99 -8.79
N LEU A 213 8.99 -8.17 -8.35
CA LEU A 213 7.55 -8.43 -8.25
C LEU A 213 6.92 -7.79 -7.03
N ASN A 214 7.65 -7.67 -5.90
CA ASN A 214 7.22 -6.85 -4.76
C ASN A 214 7.03 -5.40 -5.19
N ARG A 215 7.99 -4.85 -5.92
CA ARG A 215 7.92 -3.49 -6.46
C ARG A 215 6.79 -3.34 -7.47
N LEU A 216 6.56 -4.32 -8.35
CA LEU A 216 5.45 -4.29 -9.28
C LEU A 216 4.10 -4.29 -8.54
N ALA A 217 3.92 -5.15 -7.54
CA ALA A 217 2.72 -5.20 -6.71
C ALA A 217 2.45 -3.86 -6.03
N ALA A 218 3.45 -3.29 -5.37
CA ALA A 218 3.36 -1.98 -4.74
C ALA A 218 3.05 -0.87 -5.75
N THR A 219 3.68 -0.90 -6.92
CA THR A 219 3.46 0.09 -7.97
C THR A 219 2.04 0.04 -8.49
N LEU A 220 1.50 -1.14 -8.80
CA LEU A 220 0.12 -1.30 -9.24
C LEU A 220 -0.88 -0.87 -8.16
N ALA A 221 -0.64 -1.23 -6.89
CA ALA A 221 -1.48 -0.80 -5.78
C ALA A 221 -1.50 0.73 -5.61
N VAL A 222 -0.34 1.38 -5.72
CA VAL A 222 -0.25 2.85 -5.60
C VAL A 222 -0.83 3.55 -6.83
N ILE A 223 -0.73 2.98 -8.04
CA ILE A 223 -1.42 3.50 -9.23
C ILE A 223 -2.92 3.46 -8.99
N GLN A 224 -3.46 2.33 -8.54
CA GLN A 224 -4.87 2.17 -8.23
C GLN A 224 -5.35 3.18 -7.16
N TYR A 225 -4.60 3.36 -6.07
CA TYR A 225 -4.87 4.40 -5.08
C TYR A 225 -4.93 5.79 -5.70
N LYS A 226 -3.97 6.13 -6.56
CA LYS A 226 -3.90 7.42 -7.23
C LYS A 226 -5.02 7.63 -8.25
N GLN A 227 -5.53 6.56 -8.88
CA GLN A 227 -6.75 6.59 -9.70
C GLN A 227 -7.98 6.90 -8.85
N LEU A 228 -8.18 6.21 -7.73
CA LEU A 228 -9.26 6.50 -6.78
C LEU A 228 -9.25 7.95 -6.27
N ARG A 229 -8.06 8.54 -6.13
CA ARG A 229 -7.88 9.94 -5.74
C ARG A 229 -7.98 10.92 -6.91
N GLY A 230 -8.19 10.43 -8.14
CA GLY A 230 -8.30 11.24 -9.35
C GLY A 230 -6.97 11.88 -9.79
N PHE A 231 -5.83 11.37 -9.35
CA PHE A 231 -4.52 11.81 -9.82
C PHE A 231 -4.25 11.26 -11.22
N TYR A 232 -4.45 9.96 -11.43
CA TYR A 232 -4.42 9.35 -12.75
C TYR A 232 -5.83 9.26 -13.33
N ALA A 233 -5.93 9.33 -14.66
CA ALA A 233 -7.16 8.98 -15.36
C ALA A 233 -7.44 7.49 -15.16
N ASP A 234 -8.71 7.17 -14.92
CA ASP A 234 -9.21 5.81 -14.80
C ASP A 234 -10.31 5.63 -15.84
N SER A 235 -10.03 4.89 -16.90
CA SER A 235 -10.96 4.62 -17.99
C SER A 235 -11.64 3.25 -17.88
N GLU A 236 -11.09 2.37 -17.06
CA GLU A 236 -11.55 0.99 -16.91
C GLU A 236 -12.38 0.81 -15.63
N ALA A 237 -12.14 1.64 -14.61
CA ALA A 237 -12.78 1.58 -13.29
C ALA A 237 -12.76 0.16 -12.69
N GLU A 238 -11.63 -0.53 -12.83
CA GLU A 238 -11.44 -1.88 -12.32
C GLU A 238 -11.11 -1.88 -10.83
N TYR A 239 -11.58 -2.90 -10.13
CA TYR A 239 -11.34 -3.11 -8.70
C TYR A 239 -10.53 -4.36 -8.40
N HIS A 240 -10.15 -5.10 -9.45
CA HIS A 240 -9.32 -6.29 -9.33
C HIS A 240 -8.44 -6.44 -10.58
N SER A 241 -7.14 -6.52 -10.37
CA SER A 241 -6.14 -6.74 -11.43
C SER A 241 -5.21 -7.88 -11.06
N VAL A 242 -4.90 -8.70 -12.06
CA VAL A 242 -3.93 -9.80 -11.95
C VAL A 242 -2.93 -9.68 -13.09
N TYR A 243 -1.64 -9.54 -12.76
CA TYR A 243 -0.56 -9.66 -13.71
C TYR A 243 -0.01 -11.08 -13.69
N ALA A 244 -0.11 -11.79 -14.81
CA ALA A 244 0.47 -13.12 -15.01
C ALA A 244 1.89 -12.99 -15.56
N ILE A 245 2.87 -13.56 -14.84
CA ILE A 245 4.30 -13.38 -15.13
C ILE A 245 4.69 -14.10 -16.43
N ASP A 246 4.25 -15.34 -16.54
CA ASP A 246 4.56 -16.22 -17.69
C ASP A 246 3.94 -15.74 -19.02
N GLY A 247 2.78 -15.09 -18.93
CA GLY A 247 2.10 -14.50 -20.10
C GLY A 247 2.40 -13.02 -20.36
N ASN A 248 3.07 -12.34 -19.43
CA ASN A 248 3.25 -10.88 -19.45
C ASN A 248 1.92 -10.14 -19.73
N THR A 249 0.85 -10.55 -19.05
CA THR A 249 -0.51 -10.10 -19.30
C THR A 249 -1.15 -9.56 -18.02
N ILE A 250 -1.84 -8.42 -18.13
CA ILE A 250 -2.70 -7.89 -17.07
C ILE A 250 -4.15 -8.22 -17.41
N ILE A 251 -4.85 -8.82 -16.46
CA ILE A 251 -6.27 -9.14 -16.52
C ILE A 251 -6.99 -8.27 -15.50
N ASN A 252 -7.89 -7.42 -15.98
CA ASN A 252 -8.72 -6.54 -15.17
C ASN A 252 -10.13 -7.10 -15.03
N ALA A 253 -10.70 -7.01 -13.83
CA ALA A 253 -12.04 -7.49 -13.51
C ALA A 253 -12.74 -6.56 -12.50
N ASP A 254 -14.04 -6.84 -12.23
CA ASP A 254 -14.84 -6.15 -11.24
C ASP A 254 -14.87 -4.63 -11.47
N ARG A 255 -15.52 -4.24 -12.55
CA ARG A 255 -15.70 -2.86 -12.98
C ARG A 255 -16.97 -2.25 -12.37
N LEU A 256 -16.95 -0.94 -12.14
CA LEU A 256 -18.16 -0.16 -11.80
C LEU A 256 -19.14 -0.10 -12.96
#